data_f79bf1434dda8730ecf33751924276a8
#
_entry.id   f79bf1434dda8730ecf33751924276a8
#
_cell.length_a   1.000
_cell.length_b   1.000
_cell.length_c   1.000
_cell.angle_alpha   90.00
_cell.angle_beta   90.00
_cell.angle_gamma   90.00
#
_symmetry.space_group_name_H-M   'P 1'
#
loop_
_entity.id
_entity.type
_entity.pdbx_description
1 polymer ?
#
loop_
_entity_poly.entity_id
_entity_poly.type
_entity_poly.pdbx_seq_one_letter_code
_entity_poly.pdbx_strand_id
1 'polypeptide(L)'
;DLEMGRSIQGPAIAQLQLQDGRRYETIFTDPGLPRARLVGSSVIKSDDEAVAYMLSEAFDPEREVVLNEPAPLDLEGGPVTGEVSWIERTPNRMSLEVSTQEPALLVIADNWFPAWKAEVDGTQVNILRAYHSLRAIPVTPGEHRVILTYRSELVHRSLWISIVLFFGIAGAATFDLVRALRARRAR
;
A
#
# COMPACT_ATOMS: atom_id res chain seq x y z
N ASP A 1 3.40 -25.03 28.07
CA ASP A 1 2.74 -26.16 27.42
C ASP A 1 1.44 -25.65 26.78
N LEU A 2 1.47 -25.34 25.52
CA LEU A 2 0.29 -25.14 24.70
C LEU A 2 -0.04 -26.51 24.06
N GLU A 3 -0.87 -27.28 24.72
CA GLU A 3 -1.50 -28.44 24.10
C GLU A 3 -2.47 -27.95 23.03
N MET A 4 -2.02 -27.90 21.77
CA MET A 4 -2.91 -27.78 20.64
C MET A 4 -3.41 -29.16 20.23
N GLY A 5 -4.47 -29.62 20.88
CA GLY A 5 -5.15 -30.88 20.62
C GLY A 5 -6.05 -30.89 19.40
N ARG A 6 -5.64 -30.29 18.26
CA ARG A 6 -6.28 -30.52 16.96
C ARG A 6 -5.22 -30.68 15.89
N SER A 7 -5.19 -31.86 15.31
CA SER A 7 -4.43 -32.11 14.08
C SER A 7 -4.99 -31.25 12.96
N ILE A 8 -4.26 -30.18 12.63
CA ILE A 8 -4.60 -29.29 11.54
C ILE A 8 -3.95 -29.85 10.29
N GLN A 9 -4.73 -30.39 9.37
CA GLN A 9 -4.26 -30.85 8.07
C GLN A 9 -4.15 -29.64 7.14
N GLY A 10 -2.98 -29.03 7.07
CA GLY A 10 -2.65 -27.95 6.13
C GLY A 10 -1.15 -27.92 5.85
N PRO A 11 -0.70 -27.35 4.73
CA PRO A 11 0.72 -27.24 4.44
C PRO A 11 1.39 -26.30 5.45
N ALA A 12 2.45 -26.77 6.10
CA ALA A 12 3.31 -25.90 6.90
C ALA A 12 4.00 -24.90 5.97
N ILE A 13 3.79 -23.60 6.19
CA ILE A 13 4.35 -22.54 5.33
C ILE A 13 5.74 -22.09 5.83
N ALA A 14 6.02 -22.20 7.11
CA ALA A 14 7.33 -21.89 7.65
C ALA A 14 7.65 -22.74 8.89
N GLN A 15 8.86 -23.28 8.94
CA GLN A 15 9.47 -23.82 10.14
C GLN A 15 10.59 -22.87 10.58
N LEU A 16 10.50 -22.32 11.77
CA LEU A 16 11.55 -21.52 12.38
C LEU A 16 12.17 -22.31 13.54
N GLN A 17 13.47 -22.59 13.44
CA GLN A 17 14.25 -23.15 14.53
C GLN A 17 15.05 -22.03 15.18
N LEU A 18 14.78 -21.75 16.46
CA LEU A 18 15.56 -20.79 17.23
C LEU A 18 16.89 -21.40 17.69
N GLN A 19 17.88 -20.57 18.00
CA GLN A 19 19.20 -21.00 18.48
C GLN A 19 19.14 -21.76 19.82
N ASP A 20 18.06 -21.64 20.57
CA ASP A 20 17.80 -22.35 21.81
C ASP A 20 17.19 -23.75 21.62
N GLY A 21 17.06 -24.21 20.36
CA GLY A 21 16.52 -25.52 20.00
C GLY A 21 15.00 -25.61 19.92
N ARG A 22 14.26 -24.53 20.21
CA ARG A 22 12.81 -24.52 20.06
C ARG A 22 12.42 -24.47 18.58
N ARG A 23 11.44 -25.29 18.21
CA ARG A 23 10.81 -25.29 16.90
C ARG A 23 9.47 -24.58 16.98
N TYR A 24 9.23 -23.67 16.04
CA TYR A 24 7.92 -23.09 15.79
C TYR A 24 7.47 -23.50 14.41
N GLU A 25 6.31 -24.12 14.32
CA GLU A 25 5.60 -24.40 13.08
C GLU A 25 4.42 -23.44 13.00
N THR A 26 4.40 -22.62 11.97
CA THR A 26 3.22 -21.81 11.64
C THR A 26 2.44 -22.55 10.57
N ILE A 27 1.26 -23.03 10.92
CA ILE A 27 0.37 -23.71 10.02
C ILE A 27 -0.74 -22.72 9.65
N PHE A 28 -0.82 -22.35 8.37
CA PHE A 28 -1.93 -21.59 7.86
C PHE A 28 -3.02 -22.56 7.43
N THR A 29 -4.15 -22.51 8.10
CA THR A 29 -5.32 -23.37 7.82
C THR A 29 -6.26 -22.76 6.80
N ASP A 30 -6.14 -21.46 6.59
CA ASP A 30 -6.90 -20.67 5.64
C ASP A 30 -5.91 -20.02 4.66
N PRO A 31 -6.14 -20.08 3.33
CA PRO A 31 -5.32 -19.38 2.35
C PRO A 31 -5.34 -17.86 2.54
N GLY A 32 -6.21 -17.34 3.41
CA GLY A 32 -6.41 -15.92 3.65
C GLY A 32 -7.10 -15.24 2.46
N LEU A 33 -7.41 -13.97 2.64
CA LEU A 33 -8.01 -13.18 1.58
C LEU A 33 -7.00 -12.86 0.48
N PRO A 34 -7.44 -12.81 -0.79
CA PRO A 34 -6.59 -12.36 -1.90
C PRO A 34 -5.99 -10.99 -1.63
N ARG A 35 -4.72 -10.79 -2.03
CA ARG A 35 -4.03 -9.51 -1.86
C ARG A 35 -4.74 -8.33 -2.54
N ALA A 36 -5.44 -8.59 -3.65
CA ALA A 36 -6.33 -7.64 -4.29
C ALA A 36 -7.69 -8.29 -4.47
N ARG A 37 -8.75 -7.63 -4.04
CA ARG A 37 -10.13 -8.13 -4.12
C ARG A 37 -11.13 -6.99 -4.24
N LEU A 38 -12.33 -7.32 -4.73
CA LEU A 38 -13.46 -6.41 -4.80
C LEU A 38 -14.37 -6.59 -3.58
N VAL A 39 -14.85 -5.47 -3.05
CA VAL A 39 -15.78 -5.45 -1.92
C VAL A 39 -16.89 -4.43 -2.18
N GLY A 40 -18.15 -4.83 -2.03
CA GLY A 40 -19.33 -4.03 -2.39
C GLY A 40 -19.94 -3.23 -1.23
N SER A 41 -19.37 -3.29 -0.04
CA SER A 41 -19.89 -2.57 1.13
C SER A 41 -18.79 -1.86 1.90
N SER A 42 -19.12 -0.78 2.57
CA SER A 42 -18.20 -0.10 3.47
C SER A 42 -18.90 0.42 4.72
N VAL A 43 -18.15 0.45 5.82
CA VAL A 43 -18.54 1.10 7.07
C VAL A 43 -17.54 2.20 7.40
N ILE A 44 -18.04 3.34 7.90
CA ILE A 44 -17.19 4.47 8.26
C ILE A 44 -16.90 4.40 9.76
N LYS A 45 -15.62 4.38 10.12
CA LYS A 45 -15.15 4.37 11.50
C LYS A 45 -13.98 5.35 11.66
N SER A 46 -13.93 5.99 12.83
CA SER A 46 -12.71 6.70 13.24
C SER A 46 -11.54 5.73 13.43
N ASP A 47 -10.31 6.23 13.45
CA ASP A 47 -9.11 5.38 13.62
C ASP A 47 -9.15 4.55 14.92
N ASP A 48 -9.66 5.13 16.00
CA ASP A 48 -9.78 4.46 17.30
C ASP A 48 -10.85 3.36 17.30
N GLU A 49 -11.97 3.59 16.59
CA GLU A 49 -13.08 2.65 16.49
C GLU A 49 -12.82 1.52 15.48
N ALA A 50 -12.03 1.80 14.43
CA ALA A 50 -11.78 0.86 13.35
C ALA A 50 -11.15 -0.44 13.84
N VAL A 51 -10.13 -0.34 14.70
CA VAL A 51 -9.44 -1.52 15.25
C VAL A 51 -10.38 -2.34 16.12
N ALA A 52 -11.13 -1.68 17.02
CA ALA A 52 -12.08 -2.37 17.88
C ALA A 52 -13.18 -3.07 17.08
N TYR A 53 -13.68 -2.41 16.03
CA TYR A 53 -14.68 -2.99 15.14
C TYR A 53 -14.16 -4.19 14.35
N MET A 54 -12.96 -4.09 13.77
CA MET A 54 -12.33 -5.19 13.03
C MET A 54 -12.01 -6.42 13.89
N LEU A 55 -11.88 -6.26 15.21
CA LEU A 55 -11.69 -7.36 16.16
C LEU A 55 -13.02 -7.93 16.66
N SER A 56 -14.16 -7.36 16.32
CA SER A 56 -15.47 -7.84 16.75
C SER A 56 -15.99 -8.97 15.85
N GLU A 57 -16.88 -9.79 16.38
CA GLU A 57 -17.55 -10.87 15.63
C GLU A 57 -18.51 -10.33 14.54
N ALA A 58 -18.85 -9.04 14.59
CA ALA A 58 -19.72 -8.41 13.60
C ALA A 58 -19.01 -8.07 12.29
N PHE A 59 -17.68 -8.05 12.30
CA PHE A 59 -16.88 -7.67 11.13
C PHE A 59 -16.60 -8.87 10.22
N ASP A 60 -16.95 -8.71 8.94
CA ASP A 60 -16.66 -9.68 7.88
C ASP A 60 -15.81 -9.02 6.78
N PRO A 61 -14.50 -9.30 6.74
CA PRO A 61 -13.60 -8.68 5.76
C PRO A 61 -13.88 -9.09 4.31
N GLU A 62 -14.64 -10.16 4.06
CA GLU A 62 -15.03 -10.56 2.70
C GLU A 62 -16.16 -9.66 2.16
N ARG A 63 -16.98 -9.11 3.04
CA ARG A 63 -18.19 -8.38 2.67
C ARG A 63 -18.07 -6.89 2.76
N GLU A 64 -17.27 -6.37 3.71
CA GLU A 64 -17.21 -4.95 3.97
C GLU A 64 -15.80 -4.41 4.16
N VAL A 65 -15.63 -3.14 3.85
CA VAL A 65 -14.40 -2.38 4.05
C VAL A 65 -14.62 -1.35 5.15
N VAL A 66 -13.73 -1.31 6.13
CA VAL A 66 -13.70 -0.22 7.11
C VAL A 66 -12.92 0.95 6.52
N LEU A 67 -13.57 2.09 6.36
CA LEU A 67 -13.01 3.34 5.84
C LEU A 67 -13.03 4.42 6.92
N ASN A 68 -12.16 5.42 6.80
CA ASN A 68 -12.17 6.62 7.64
C ASN A 68 -12.92 7.80 7.00
N GLU A 69 -13.29 7.68 5.72
CA GLU A 69 -14.05 8.66 4.96
C GLU A 69 -15.04 7.96 4.01
N PRO A 70 -16.11 8.62 3.58
CA PRO A 70 -17.07 8.02 2.66
C PRO A 70 -16.42 7.67 1.32
N ALA A 71 -16.80 6.52 0.76
CA ALA A 71 -16.48 6.20 -0.62
C ALA A 71 -17.24 7.14 -1.57
N PRO A 72 -16.60 7.59 -2.68
CA PRO A 72 -17.26 8.45 -3.69
C PRO A 72 -18.16 7.64 -4.65
N LEU A 73 -18.69 6.52 -4.19
CA LEU A 73 -19.55 5.59 -4.93
C LEU A 73 -20.72 5.17 -4.04
N ASP A 74 -21.88 4.98 -4.63
CA ASP A 74 -23.01 4.34 -3.98
C ASP A 74 -22.79 2.82 -4.03
N LEU A 75 -22.34 2.24 -2.91
CA LEU A 75 -22.13 0.80 -2.78
C LEU A 75 -23.46 0.13 -2.42
N GLU A 76 -23.83 -0.89 -3.18
CA GLU A 76 -25.13 -1.58 -3.01
C GLU A 76 -25.19 -2.51 -1.80
N GLY A 77 -24.05 -2.78 -1.16
CA GLY A 77 -23.97 -3.54 0.09
C GLY A 77 -24.11 -5.06 -0.08
N GLY A 78 -23.86 -5.58 -1.26
CA GLY A 78 -23.95 -7.00 -1.60
C GLY A 78 -22.62 -7.66 -1.97
N PRO A 79 -22.68 -8.96 -2.31
CA PRO A 79 -21.55 -9.63 -2.92
C PRO A 79 -21.23 -8.99 -4.29
N VAL A 80 -19.95 -8.87 -4.61
CA VAL A 80 -19.48 -8.30 -5.88
C VAL A 80 -19.14 -9.44 -6.84
N THR A 81 -19.72 -9.37 -8.04
CA THR A 81 -19.38 -10.27 -9.14
C THR A 81 -18.28 -9.61 -9.97
N GLY A 82 -17.10 -10.17 -9.93
CA GLY A 82 -15.98 -9.58 -10.66
C GLY A 82 -14.68 -10.35 -10.54
N GLU A 83 -13.69 -9.90 -11.27
CA GLU A 83 -12.36 -10.50 -11.31
C GLU A 83 -11.28 -9.43 -11.20
N VAL A 84 -10.18 -9.78 -10.54
CA VAL A 84 -9.02 -8.92 -10.38
C VAL A 84 -7.78 -9.69 -10.81
N SER A 85 -7.07 -9.17 -11.80
CA SER A 85 -5.83 -9.75 -12.33
C SER A 85 -4.66 -8.79 -12.21
N TRP A 86 -3.51 -9.28 -11.79
CA TRP A 86 -2.27 -8.51 -11.75
C TRP A 86 -1.57 -8.54 -13.11
N ILE A 87 -1.28 -7.35 -13.67
CA ILE A 87 -0.47 -7.20 -14.90
C ILE A 87 0.99 -6.94 -14.53
N GLU A 88 1.21 -6.01 -13.62
CA GLU A 88 2.55 -5.58 -13.22
C GLU A 88 2.60 -5.36 -11.71
N ARG A 89 3.73 -5.72 -11.10
CA ARG A 89 3.95 -5.53 -9.67
C ARG A 89 5.41 -5.26 -9.38
N THR A 90 5.76 -3.97 -9.27
CA THR A 90 7.08 -3.49 -8.89
C THR A 90 6.99 -2.67 -7.60
N PRO A 91 8.09 -2.36 -6.93
CA PRO A 91 8.07 -1.56 -5.70
C PRO A 91 7.41 -0.17 -5.85
N ASN A 92 7.48 0.44 -7.04
CA ASN A 92 7.01 1.79 -7.30
C ASN A 92 5.84 1.88 -8.28
N ARG A 93 5.42 0.75 -8.84
CA ARG A 93 4.32 0.69 -9.81
C ARG A 93 3.58 -0.64 -9.71
N MET A 94 2.27 -0.55 -9.74
CA MET A 94 1.36 -1.68 -9.79
C MET A 94 0.32 -1.43 -10.88
N SER A 95 -0.05 -2.46 -11.62
CA SER A 95 -1.11 -2.41 -12.62
C SER A 95 -1.99 -3.65 -12.50
N LEU A 96 -3.30 -3.42 -12.48
CA LEU A 96 -4.31 -4.46 -12.38
C LEU A 96 -5.34 -4.29 -13.50
N GLU A 97 -5.89 -5.39 -13.98
CA GLU A 97 -7.16 -5.44 -14.70
C GLU A 97 -8.25 -5.83 -13.72
N VAL A 98 -9.33 -5.09 -13.74
CA VAL A 98 -10.46 -5.24 -12.85
C VAL A 98 -11.73 -5.28 -13.68
N SER A 99 -12.52 -6.33 -13.51
CA SER A 99 -13.86 -6.43 -14.10
C SER A 99 -14.87 -6.54 -12.96
N THR A 100 -15.92 -5.74 -12.98
CA THR A 100 -16.98 -5.79 -11.96
C THR A 100 -18.33 -5.47 -12.57
N GLN A 101 -19.40 -6.13 -12.09
CA GLN A 101 -20.76 -5.87 -12.52
C GLN A 101 -21.44 -4.79 -11.65
N GLU A 102 -21.00 -4.62 -10.41
CA GLU A 102 -21.51 -3.69 -9.43
C GLU A 102 -20.46 -2.62 -9.05
N PRO A 103 -20.87 -1.44 -8.55
CA PRO A 103 -19.94 -0.51 -7.92
C PRO A 103 -19.20 -1.17 -6.77
N ALA A 104 -17.87 -1.06 -6.75
CA ALA A 104 -17.06 -1.77 -5.78
C ALA A 104 -15.83 -0.97 -5.32
N LEU A 105 -15.26 -1.40 -4.21
CA LEU A 105 -13.94 -0.98 -3.74
C LEU A 105 -12.93 -2.08 -4.08
N LEU A 106 -11.95 -1.75 -4.91
CA LEU A 106 -10.77 -2.56 -5.09
C LEU A 106 -9.86 -2.41 -3.86
N VAL A 107 -9.88 -3.38 -2.98
CA VAL A 107 -9.02 -3.42 -1.79
C VAL A 107 -7.70 -4.08 -2.14
N ILE A 108 -6.60 -3.41 -1.80
CA ILE A 108 -5.24 -3.94 -1.96
C ILE A 108 -4.59 -4.03 -0.58
N ALA A 109 -4.16 -5.22 -0.20
CA ALA A 109 -3.54 -5.52 1.09
C ALA A 109 -2.08 -5.02 1.16
N ASP A 110 -1.88 -3.75 0.81
CA ASP A 110 -0.63 -3.02 0.91
C ASP A 110 -0.85 -1.74 1.71
N ASN A 111 0.18 -1.32 2.46
CA ASN A 111 0.07 -0.14 3.31
C ASN A 111 -0.26 1.11 2.50
N TRP A 112 -1.26 1.84 2.98
CA TRP A 112 -1.59 3.17 2.49
C TRP A 112 -0.48 4.16 2.84
N PHE A 113 -0.10 4.98 1.85
CA PHE A 113 0.85 6.07 2.05
C PHE A 113 0.53 7.21 1.07
N PRO A 114 0.63 8.50 1.49
CA PRO A 114 0.20 9.65 0.66
C PRO A 114 0.93 9.80 -0.68
N ALA A 115 2.13 9.21 -0.80
CA ALA A 115 2.91 9.29 -2.04
C ALA A 115 2.43 8.33 -3.14
N TRP A 116 1.52 7.42 -2.83
CA TRP A 116 0.87 6.61 -3.84
C TRP A 116 -0.22 7.41 -4.54
N LYS A 117 -0.29 7.28 -5.86
CA LYS A 117 -1.33 7.84 -6.71
C LYS A 117 -1.97 6.69 -7.47
N ALA A 118 -3.29 6.76 -7.66
CA ALA A 118 -4.04 5.79 -8.45
C ALA A 118 -4.70 6.46 -9.65
N GLU A 119 -4.73 5.72 -10.74
CA GLU A 119 -5.45 6.06 -11.96
C GLU A 119 -6.34 4.87 -12.34
N VAL A 120 -7.58 5.15 -12.69
CA VAL A 120 -8.52 4.20 -13.29
C VAL A 120 -8.75 4.67 -14.71
N ASP A 121 -8.39 3.88 -15.70
CA ASP A 121 -8.48 4.19 -17.13
C ASP A 121 -7.84 5.55 -17.52
N GLY A 122 -6.71 5.88 -16.88
CA GLY A 122 -5.99 7.13 -17.07
C GLY A 122 -6.56 8.34 -16.33
N THR A 123 -7.67 8.18 -15.60
CA THR A 123 -8.24 9.22 -14.75
C THR A 123 -7.74 9.06 -13.31
N GLN A 124 -7.18 10.12 -12.74
CA GLN A 124 -6.70 10.09 -11.37
C GLN A 124 -7.86 9.96 -10.38
N VAL A 125 -7.74 9.01 -9.45
CA VAL A 125 -8.71 8.76 -8.38
C VAL A 125 -8.02 8.79 -7.00
N ASN A 126 -8.80 9.09 -5.97
CA ASN A 126 -8.28 9.07 -4.61
C ASN A 126 -8.12 7.62 -4.12
N ILE A 127 -7.00 7.35 -3.45
CA ILE A 127 -6.79 6.11 -2.72
C ILE A 127 -7.34 6.32 -1.31
N LEU A 128 -8.43 5.63 -0.98
CA LEU A 128 -9.01 5.64 0.35
C LEU A 128 -8.17 4.78 1.30
N ARG A 129 -8.12 5.19 2.56
CA ARG A 129 -7.49 4.39 3.61
C ARG A 129 -8.49 3.37 4.15
N ALA A 130 -8.21 2.09 3.88
CA ALA A 130 -9.03 0.96 4.30
C ALA A 130 -8.38 0.22 5.47
N TYR A 131 -9.21 -0.34 6.34
CA TYR A 131 -8.77 -1.16 7.48
C TYR A 131 -7.62 -0.51 8.26
N HIS A 132 -7.75 0.78 8.55
CA HIS A 132 -6.75 1.60 9.23
C HIS A 132 -5.45 1.85 8.43
N SER A 133 -4.95 0.89 7.66
CA SER A 133 -3.63 1.00 7.00
C SER A 133 -3.55 0.51 5.56
N LEU A 134 -4.59 -0.11 5.02
CA LEU A 134 -4.60 -0.65 3.68
C LEU A 134 -5.15 0.36 2.66
N ARG A 135 -5.18 -0.03 1.39
CA ARG A 135 -5.65 0.81 0.29
C ARG A 135 -6.97 0.31 -0.26
N ALA A 136 -7.89 1.23 -0.55
CA ALA A 136 -9.07 0.96 -1.35
C ALA A 136 -9.19 1.97 -2.48
N ILE A 137 -9.60 1.51 -3.66
CA ILE A 137 -9.77 2.32 -4.86
C ILE A 137 -11.20 2.13 -5.34
N PRO A 138 -11.97 3.21 -5.51
CA PRO A 138 -13.32 3.11 -6.03
C PRO A 138 -13.30 2.72 -7.51
N VAL A 139 -14.12 1.73 -7.89
CA VAL A 139 -14.31 1.25 -9.26
C VAL A 139 -15.79 1.17 -9.59
N THR A 140 -16.18 1.70 -10.74
CA THR A 140 -17.53 1.61 -11.30
C THR A 140 -17.77 0.25 -11.96
N PRO A 141 -19.00 -0.14 -12.30
CA PRO A 141 -19.24 -1.31 -13.12
C PRO A 141 -18.52 -1.23 -14.49
N GLY A 142 -17.94 -2.34 -14.94
CA GLY A 142 -17.24 -2.42 -16.21
C GLY A 142 -15.87 -3.10 -16.10
N GLU A 143 -15.11 -2.99 -17.19
CA GLU A 143 -13.71 -3.41 -17.26
C GLU A 143 -12.81 -2.18 -17.12
N HIS A 144 -11.89 -2.24 -16.19
CA HIS A 144 -11.04 -1.12 -15.84
C HIS A 144 -9.57 -1.54 -15.74
N ARG A 145 -8.70 -0.62 -16.12
CA ARG A 145 -7.27 -0.73 -15.84
C ARG A 145 -6.91 0.21 -14.70
N VAL A 146 -6.50 -0.37 -13.58
CA VAL A 146 -6.08 0.37 -12.39
C VAL A 146 -4.56 0.40 -12.32
N ILE A 147 -3.99 1.60 -12.25
CA ILE A 147 -2.54 1.82 -12.15
C ILE A 147 -2.25 2.59 -10.88
N LEU A 148 -1.37 2.03 -10.03
CA LEU A 148 -0.85 2.73 -8.87
C LEU A 148 0.62 3.06 -9.11
N THR A 149 1.00 4.30 -8.81
CA THR A 149 2.38 4.78 -8.94
C THR A 149 2.82 5.46 -7.66
N TYR A 150 3.98 5.07 -7.15
CA TYR A 150 4.62 5.73 -6.02
C TYR A 150 5.41 6.95 -6.49
N ARG A 151 5.06 8.13 -6.01
CA ARG A 151 5.71 9.38 -6.37
C ARG A 151 5.84 10.30 -5.15
N SER A 152 7.01 10.29 -4.54
CA SER A 152 7.30 11.14 -3.40
C SER A 152 7.86 12.50 -3.88
N GLU A 153 7.02 13.53 -3.86
CA GLU A 153 7.45 14.89 -4.19
C GLU A 153 8.50 15.44 -3.22
N LEU A 154 8.41 15.04 -1.95
CA LEU A 154 9.39 15.44 -0.94
C LEU A 154 10.80 14.95 -1.29
N VAL A 155 10.91 13.70 -1.73
CA VAL A 155 12.21 13.13 -2.14
C VAL A 155 12.78 13.87 -3.36
N HIS A 156 11.94 14.19 -4.34
CA HIS A 156 12.40 14.94 -5.51
C HIS A 156 12.84 16.36 -5.13
N ARG A 157 12.08 17.07 -4.31
CA ARG A 157 12.43 18.42 -3.84
C ARG A 157 13.71 18.42 -3.00
N SER A 158 13.86 17.49 -2.06
CA SER A 158 15.06 17.39 -1.24
C SER A 158 16.30 17.05 -2.04
N LEU A 159 16.17 16.20 -3.07
CA LEU A 159 17.26 15.88 -3.98
C LEU A 159 17.74 17.12 -4.75
N TRP A 160 16.83 17.91 -5.31
CA TRP A 160 17.18 19.15 -6.00
C TRP A 160 17.85 20.16 -5.07
N ILE A 161 17.34 20.34 -3.85
CA ILE A 161 17.96 21.23 -2.86
C ILE A 161 19.38 20.75 -2.55
N SER A 162 19.59 19.45 -2.33
CA SER A 162 20.91 18.89 -2.04
C SER A 162 21.89 19.08 -3.20
N ILE A 163 21.44 18.91 -4.44
CA ILE A 163 22.25 19.13 -5.64
C ILE A 163 22.68 20.60 -5.73
N VAL A 164 21.76 21.54 -5.57
CA VAL A 164 22.06 22.98 -5.63
C VAL A 164 23.04 23.38 -4.53
N LEU A 165 22.84 22.92 -3.29
CA LEU A 165 23.76 23.17 -2.19
C LEU A 165 25.15 22.58 -2.44
N PHE A 166 25.21 21.36 -2.94
CA PHE A 166 26.48 20.70 -3.27
C PHE A 166 27.29 21.52 -4.30
N PHE A 167 26.65 21.92 -5.41
CA PHE A 167 27.32 22.72 -6.43
C PHE A 167 27.66 24.13 -5.93
N GLY A 168 26.84 24.72 -5.07
CA GLY A 168 27.13 26.01 -4.44
C GLY A 168 28.39 25.94 -3.57
N ILE A 169 28.49 24.94 -2.70
CA ILE A 169 29.67 24.74 -1.83
C ILE A 169 30.92 24.41 -2.66
N ALA A 170 30.81 23.52 -3.64
CA ALA A 170 31.91 23.18 -4.53
C ALA A 170 32.40 24.40 -5.33
N GLY A 171 31.48 25.24 -5.82
CA GLY A 171 31.80 26.49 -6.52
C GLY A 171 32.52 27.50 -5.62
N ALA A 172 32.03 27.69 -4.40
CA ALA A 172 32.69 28.58 -3.43
C ALA A 172 34.12 28.09 -3.09
N ALA A 173 34.27 26.79 -2.82
CA ALA A 173 35.57 26.19 -2.51
C ALA A 173 36.56 26.32 -3.68
N THR A 174 36.12 26.10 -4.91
CA THR A 174 36.94 26.26 -6.12
C THR A 174 37.34 27.71 -6.35
N PHE A 175 36.41 28.66 -6.13
CA PHE A 175 36.66 30.08 -6.24
C PHE A 175 37.76 30.53 -5.23
N ASP A 176 37.61 30.12 -3.95
CA ASP A 176 38.58 30.45 -2.91
C ASP A 176 39.96 29.83 -3.20
N LEU A 177 40.02 28.60 -3.70
CA LEU A 177 41.24 27.95 -4.10
C LEU A 177 41.93 28.71 -5.24
N VAL A 178 41.22 29.07 -6.30
CA VAL A 178 41.71 29.84 -7.43
C VAL A 178 42.23 31.20 -6.97
N ARG A 179 41.49 31.89 -6.10
CA ARG A 179 41.88 33.17 -5.51
C ARG A 179 43.18 33.04 -4.72
N ALA A 180 43.32 32.02 -3.87
CA ALA A 180 44.52 31.74 -3.10
C ALA A 180 45.75 31.44 -3.96
N LEU A 181 45.56 30.63 -5.04
CA LEU A 181 46.64 30.32 -6.00
C LEU A 181 47.11 31.55 -6.78
N ARG A 182 46.19 32.43 -7.20
CA ARG A 182 46.53 33.72 -7.87
C ARG A 182 47.29 34.66 -6.94
N ALA A 183 46.91 34.76 -5.67
CA ALA A 183 47.62 35.57 -4.68
C ALA A 183 49.07 35.07 -4.40
N ARG A 184 49.29 33.75 -4.45
CA ARG A 184 50.64 33.16 -4.31
C ARG A 184 51.56 33.42 -5.51
N ARG A 185 51.00 33.50 -6.75
CA ARG A 185 51.76 33.82 -7.95
C ARG A 185 52.14 35.28 -8.12
N ALA A 186 51.50 36.18 -7.37
CA ALA A 186 51.74 37.62 -7.41
C ALA A 186 52.78 38.10 -6.36
N ARG A 187 53.29 37.18 -5.56
CA ARG A 187 54.43 37.39 -4.64
C ARG A 187 55.69 36.74 -5.18
#